data_6977a8add2131b29eaaa796769001ff2
#
_entry.id   6977a8add2131b29eaaa796769001ff2
#
_cell.length_a   1.000
_cell.length_b   1.000
_cell.length_c   1.000
_cell.angle_alpha   90.00
_cell.angle_beta   90.00
_cell.angle_gamma   90.00
#
_symmetry.space_group_name_H-M   'P 1'
#
loop_
_entity.id
_entity.type
_entity.pdbx_description
1 polymer ?
#
loop_
_entity_poly.entity_id
_entity_poly.type
_entity_poly.pdbx_seq_one_letter_code
_entity_poly.pdbx_strand_id
1 'polypeptide(L)'
;MRTLLVSPFPRWWLLTSKLLAGTLVSVLQAYAFLVIAWFWEIEAPPLGYLALLPALLLSGFMLGALGMLISSLIKQLENFAGVMNFVIFPMFFASSALYPLWRVKESSLFLYYVCELNPFTHATELIRFALYEKVSWVSLSVVLGCTVAFLFGAILAYDPARGFLARRNNPAG
;
A
#
# COMPACT_ATOMS: atom_id res chain seq x y z
N MET A 1 -7.68 -25.37 3.23
CA MET A 1 -7.97 -24.26 2.29
C MET A 1 -9.15 -24.50 1.34
N ARG A 2 -9.71 -25.71 1.26
CA ARG A 2 -10.90 -26.01 0.42
C ARG A 2 -12.20 -25.36 0.92
N THR A 3 -12.32 -25.11 2.20
CA THR A 3 -13.54 -24.56 2.85
C THR A 3 -13.80 -23.07 2.55
N LEU A 4 -12.77 -22.28 2.25
CA LEU A 4 -12.93 -20.86 1.93
C LEU A 4 -13.53 -20.60 0.53
N LEU A 5 -13.46 -21.59 -0.36
CA LEU A 5 -13.95 -21.48 -1.75
C LEU A 5 -15.42 -21.89 -1.89
N VAL A 6 -15.97 -22.55 -0.87
CA VAL A 6 -17.39 -22.91 -0.76
C VAL A 6 -18.15 -21.89 0.12
N SER A 7 -17.45 -20.90 0.65
CA SER A 7 -18.07 -19.88 1.47
C SER A 7 -18.97 -18.97 0.64
N PRO A 8 -20.23 -18.70 1.08
CA PRO A 8 -21.16 -17.83 0.39
C PRO A 8 -20.80 -16.33 0.47
N PHE A 9 -19.59 -15.99 0.96
CA PHE A 9 -19.17 -14.63 1.12
C PHE A 9 -18.82 -13.96 -0.22
N PRO A 10 -19.28 -12.72 -0.44
CA PRO A 10 -18.98 -11.97 -1.65
C PRO A 10 -17.46 -11.72 -1.80
N ARG A 11 -16.98 -11.64 -3.04
CA ARG A 11 -15.55 -11.49 -3.39
C ARG A 11 -14.88 -10.30 -2.69
N TRP A 12 -15.60 -9.19 -2.57
CA TRP A 12 -15.10 -7.98 -1.92
C TRP A 12 -14.80 -8.20 -0.43
N TRP A 13 -15.57 -9.05 0.26
CA TRP A 13 -15.35 -9.37 1.66
C TRP A 13 -14.04 -10.12 1.90
N LEU A 14 -13.74 -11.09 1.05
CA LEU A 14 -12.50 -11.86 1.13
C LEU A 14 -11.28 -10.97 0.85
N LEU A 15 -11.38 -10.06 -0.11
CA LEU A 15 -10.30 -9.12 -0.45
C LEU A 15 -10.07 -8.11 0.68
N THR A 16 -11.14 -7.50 1.19
CA THR A 16 -11.02 -6.53 2.29
C THR A 16 -10.51 -7.16 3.58
N SER A 17 -10.91 -8.40 3.90
CA SER A 17 -10.39 -9.11 5.08
C SER A 17 -8.90 -9.37 4.99
N LYS A 18 -8.39 -9.77 3.82
CA LYS A 18 -6.95 -9.94 3.59
C LYS A 18 -6.19 -8.62 3.67
N LEU A 19 -6.75 -7.55 3.09
CA LEU A 19 -6.20 -6.20 3.18
C LEU A 19 -6.10 -5.75 4.62
N LEU A 20 -7.18 -5.90 5.38
CA LEU A 20 -7.22 -5.50 6.78
C LEU A 20 -6.15 -6.23 7.60
N ALA A 21 -6.03 -7.55 7.42
CA ALA A 21 -5.01 -8.34 8.11
C ALA A 21 -3.59 -7.87 7.77
N GLY A 22 -3.28 -7.66 6.49
CA GLY A 22 -1.98 -7.16 6.04
C GLY A 22 -1.68 -5.75 6.57
N THR A 23 -2.68 -4.87 6.54
CA THR A 23 -2.55 -3.50 7.04
C THR A 23 -2.30 -3.47 8.55
N LEU A 24 -3.00 -4.31 9.33
CA LEU A 24 -2.77 -4.41 10.78
C LEU A 24 -1.35 -4.87 11.11
N VAL A 25 -0.81 -5.83 10.37
CA VAL A 25 0.59 -6.25 10.52
C VAL A 25 1.55 -5.10 10.20
N SER A 26 1.29 -4.34 9.12
CA SER A 26 2.12 -3.18 8.75
C SER A 26 2.08 -2.08 9.80
N VAL A 27 0.91 -1.81 10.37
CA VAL A 27 0.75 -0.86 11.48
C VAL A 27 1.55 -1.31 12.69
N LEU A 28 1.46 -2.59 13.07
CA LEU A 28 2.24 -3.15 14.19
C LEU A 28 3.75 -2.98 13.95
N GLN A 29 4.23 -3.26 12.74
CA GLN A 29 5.64 -3.06 12.37
C GLN A 29 6.07 -1.59 12.44
N ALA A 30 5.23 -0.67 12.00
CA ALA A 30 5.50 0.77 12.07
C ALA A 30 5.62 1.24 13.53
N TYR A 31 4.71 0.81 14.40
CA TYR A 31 4.80 1.13 15.82
C TYR A 31 5.99 0.47 16.51
N ALA A 32 6.34 -0.76 16.16
CA ALA A 32 7.55 -1.41 16.66
C ALA A 32 8.81 -0.60 16.29
N PHE A 33 8.86 -0.08 15.06
CA PHE A 33 9.94 0.81 14.64
C PHE A 33 9.95 2.13 15.41
N LEU A 34 8.80 2.73 15.69
CA LEU A 34 8.70 3.96 16.49
C LEU A 34 9.15 3.75 17.93
N VAL A 35 8.88 2.59 18.52
CA VAL A 35 9.41 2.23 19.85
C VAL A 35 10.93 2.17 19.83
N ILE A 36 11.53 1.59 18.79
CA ILE A 36 12.99 1.58 18.61
C ILE A 36 13.50 3.02 18.45
N ALA A 37 12.87 3.84 17.61
CA ALA A 37 13.25 5.23 17.39
C ALA A 37 13.22 6.07 18.69
N TRP A 38 12.26 5.80 19.55
CA TRP A 38 12.14 6.44 20.86
C TRP A 38 13.36 6.14 21.77
N PHE A 39 13.92 4.92 21.73
CA PHE A 39 15.16 4.61 22.44
C PHE A 39 16.37 5.38 21.95
N TRP A 40 16.33 5.91 20.71
CA TRP A 40 17.35 6.78 20.12
C TRP A 40 17.04 8.28 20.26
N GLU A 41 16.19 8.65 21.24
CA GLU A 41 15.83 10.05 21.52
C GLU A 41 15.16 10.79 20.33
N ILE A 42 14.62 10.04 19.37
CA ILE A 42 13.79 10.61 18.30
C ILE A 42 12.36 10.71 18.81
N GLU A 43 12.06 11.86 19.40
CA GLU A 43 10.73 12.10 20.00
C GLU A 43 9.80 12.78 18.99
N ALA A 44 8.60 12.22 18.84
CA ALA A 44 7.48 12.87 18.17
C ALA A 44 6.49 13.42 19.22
N PRO A 45 5.66 14.41 18.88
CA PRO A 45 4.60 14.88 19.77
C PRO A 45 3.72 13.70 20.24
N PRO A 46 3.30 13.66 21.51
CA PRO A 46 2.56 12.52 22.06
C PRO A 46 1.22 12.24 21.34
N LEU A 47 0.52 13.27 20.89
CA LEU A 47 -0.69 13.13 20.07
C LEU A 47 -0.39 12.67 18.64
N GLY A 48 0.82 12.91 18.13
CA GLY A 48 1.27 12.46 16.83
C GLY A 48 1.26 10.94 16.70
N TYR A 49 1.59 10.22 17.77
CA TYR A 49 1.51 8.75 17.79
C TYR A 49 0.07 8.25 17.58
N LEU A 50 -0.94 8.94 18.12
CA LEU A 50 -2.34 8.60 17.90
C LEU A 50 -2.84 9.02 16.52
N ALA A 51 -2.45 10.22 16.06
CA ALA A 51 -2.81 10.72 14.74
C ALA A 51 -2.19 9.92 13.59
N LEU A 52 -1.07 9.26 13.85
CA LEU A 52 -0.39 8.40 12.90
C LEU A 52 -1.20 7.13 12.55
N LEU A 53 -1.99 6.60 13.50
CA LEU A 53 -2.73 5.36 13.31
C LEU A 53 -3.68 5.39 12.11
N PRO A 54 -4.60 6.38 11.97
CA PRO A 54 -5.46 6.46 10.79
C PRO A 54 -4.67 6.69 9.49
N ALA A 55 -3.57 7.43 9.54
CA ALA A 55 -2.72 7.64 8.38
C ALA A 55 -2.03 6.34 7.91
N LEU A 56 -1.52 5.54 8.84
CA LEU A 56 -0.94 4.23 8.55
C LEU A 56 -1.98 3.24 8.02
N LEU A 57 -3.18 3.22 8.61
CA LEU A 57 -4.27 2.37 8.14
C LEU A 57 -4.63 2.72 6.70
N LEU A 58 -4.85 3.99 6.40
CA LEU A 58 -5.27 4.43 5.08
C LEU A 58 -4.17 4.19 4.03
N SER A 59 -2.92 4.53 4.35
CA SER A 59 -1.77 4.30 3.47
C SER A 59 -1.52 2.82 3.24
N GLY A 60 -1.64 1.99 4.29
CA GLY A 60 -1.54 0.55 4.20
C GLY A 60 -2.65 -0.08 3.35
N PHE A 61 -3.89 0.42 3.47
CA PHE A 61 -4.99 0.01 2.61
C PHE A 61 -4.73 0.35 1.14
N MET A 62 -4.24 1.56 0.85
CA MET A 62 -3.92 1.99 -0.51
C MET A 62 -2.84 1.09 -1.14
N LEU A 63 -1.72 0.90 -0.46
CA LEU A 63 -0.60 0.09 -0.98
C LEU A 63 -0.96 -1.40 -1.04
N GLY A 64 -1.72 -1.90 -0.07
CA GLY A 64 -2.24 -3.25 -0.07
C GLY A 64 -3.22 -3.49 -1.23
N ALA A 65 -4.11 -2.52 -1.52
CA ALA A 65 -5.03 -2.57 -2.66
C ALA A 65 -4.27 -2.57 -4.00
N LEU A 66 -3.21 -1.77 -4.12
CA LEU A 66 -2.30 -1.80 -5.27
C LEU A 66 -1.66 -3.19 -5.44
N GLY A 67 -1.13 -3.76 -4.35
CA GLY A 67 -0.54 -5.10 -4.35
C GLY A 67 -1.54 -6.18 -4.78
N MET A 68 -2.79 -6.09 -4.32
CA MET A 68 -3.86 -6.99 -4.74
C MET A 68 -4.24 -6.81 -6.21
N LEU A 69 -4.31 -5.58 -6.70
CA LEU A 69 -4.56 -5.30 -8.11
C LEU A 69 -3.49 -5.94 -8.98
N ILE A 70 -2.21 -5.73 -8.67
CA ILE A 70 -1.08 -6.33 -9.39
C ILE A 70 -1.16 -7.87 -9.32
N SER A 71 -1.43 -8.43 -8.14
CA SER A 71 -1.59 -9.87 -7.95
C SER A 71 -2.72 -10.46 -8.79
N SER A 72 -3.80 -9.70 -9.00
CA SER A 72 -4.94 -10.15 -9.81
C SER A 72 -4.64 -10.15 -11.31
N LEU A 73 -3.70 -9.30 -11.75
CA LEU A 73 -3.29 -9.19 -13.15
C LEU A 73 -2.24 -10.23 -13.54
N ILE A 74 -1.43 -10.69 -12.58
CA ILE A 74 -0.34 -11.63 -12.83
C ILE A 74 -0.86 -13.07 -12.75
N LYS A 75 -0.64 -13.84 -13.82
CA LYS A 75 -1.09 -15.23 -13.92
C LYS A 75 -0.14 -16.24 -13.26
N GLN A 76 1.15 -15.92 -13.17
CA GLN A 76 2.19 -16.82 -12.69
C GLN A 76 2.79 -16.27 -11.39
N LEU A 77 2.72 -17.07 -10.32
CA LEU A 77 3.25 -16.72 -8.99
C LEU A 77 4.77 -16.47 -9.01
N GLU A 78 5.50 -17.15 -9.90
CA GLU A 78 6.95 -17.01 -10.04
C GLU A 78 7.36 -15.60 -10.49
N ASN A 79 6.56 -14.97 -11.35
CA ASN A 79 6.80 -13.62 -11.85
C ASN A 79 6.27 -12.52 -10.91
N PHE A 80 5.48 -12.87 -9.89
CA PHE A 80 4.86 -11.90 -9.00
C PHE A 80 5.88 -11.05 -8.24
N ALA A 81 6.89 -11.69 -7.66
CA ALA A 81 7.94 -10.99 -6.92
C ALA A 81 8.74 -10.02 -7.81
N GLY A 82 9.05 -10.43 -9.03
CA GLY A 82 9.74 -9.59 -10.02
C GLY A 82 8.93 -8.36 -10.40
N VAL A 83 7.65 -8.54 -10.71
CA VAL A 83 6.75 -7.44 -11.08
C VAL A 83 6.51 -6.50 -9.89
N MET A 84 6.31 -7.05 -8.68
CA MET A 84 6.17 -6.22 -7.47
C MET A 84 7.40 -5.37 -7.22
N ASN A 85 8.59 -5.94 -7.33
CA ASN A 85 9.83 -5.18 -7.19
C ASN A 85 9.96 -4.11 -8.29
N PHE A 86 9.62 -4.44 -9.53
CA PHE A 86 9.67 -3.49 -10.65
C PHE A 86 8.68 -2.32 -10.48
N VAL A 87 7.56 -2.51 -9.79
CA VAL A 87 6.60 -1.45 -9.49
C VAL A 87 7.00 -0.68 -8.23
N ILE A 88 7.31 -1.39 -7.13
CA ILE A 88 7.54 -0.77 -5.83
C ILE A 88 8.84 0.02 -5.79
N PHE A 89 9.95 -0.49 -6.36
CA PHE A 89 11.22 0.22 -6.31
C PHE A 89 11.18 1.58 -7.03
N PRO A 90 10.70 1.68 -8.28
CA PRO A 90 10.57 3.00 -8.91
C PRO A 90 9.62 3.93 -8.16
N MET A 91 8.50 3.42 -7.62
CA MET A 91 7.59 4.22 -6.81
C MET A 91 8.28 4.75 -5.54
N PHE A 92 9.07 3.93 -4.87
CA PHE A 92 9.79 4.31 -3.67
C PHE A 92 10.88 5.35 -3.96
N PHE A 93 11.71 5.12 -4.99
CA PHE A 93 12.79 6.03 -5.36
C PHE A 93 12.28 7.36 -5.94
N ALA A 94 11.18 7.33 -6.68
CA ALA A 94 10.51 8.52 -7.21
C ALA A 94 9.44 9.05 -6.24
N SER A 95 9.74 9.08 -4.95
CA SER A 95 8.83 9.55 -3.91
C SER A 95 9.50 10.49 -2.92
N SER A 96 8.69 11.15 -2.10
CA SER A 96 9.17 11.98 -1.00
C SER A 96 9.70 11.19 0.20
N ALA A 97 9.77 9.86 0.11
CA ALA A 97 10.29 9.02 1.19
C ALA A 97 11.79 9.24 1.43
N LEU A 98 12.57 9.35 0.35
CA LEU A 98 14.01 9.54 0.41
C LEU A 98 14.42 11.01 0.45
N TYR A 99 13.72 11.85 -0.31
CA TYR A 99 14.05 13.26 -0.43
C TYR A 99 12.80 14.13 -0.27
N PRO A 100 12.84 15.21 0.54
CA PRO A 100 11.71 16.12 0.65
C PRO A 100 11.44 16.81 -0.69
N LEU A 101 10.16 16.96 -1.06
CA LEU A 101 9.71 17.48 -2.35
C LEU A 101 10.29 18.86 -2.71
N TRP A 102 10.49 19.73 -1.70
CA TRP A 102 11.08 21.05 -1.94
C TRP A 102 12.51 20.97 -2.50
N ARG A 103 13.30 20.01 -2.03
CA ARG A 103 14.66 19.78 -2.52
C ARG A 103 14.69 19.20 -3.93
N VAL A 104 13.74 18.31 -4.25
CA VAL A 104 13.57 17.76 -5.58
C VAL A 104 13.18 18.85 -6.58
N LYS A 105 12.31 19.78 -6.17
CA LYS A 105 11.88 20.91 -6.97
C LYS A 105 13.03 21.86 -7.33
N GLU A 106 13.97 22.10 -6.41
CA GLU A 106 15.17 22.89 -6.67
C GLU A 106 16.12 22.24 -7.68
N SER A 107 16.17 20.90 -7.69
CA SER A 107 17.07 20.16 -8.56
C SER A 107 16.50 19.95 -9.99
N SER A 108 15.22 19.59 -10.11
CA SER A 108 14.58 19.31 -11.40
C SER A 108 13.05 19.39 -11.29
N LEU A 109 12.45 20.27 -12.08
CA LEU A 109 11.00 20.38 -12.18
C LEU A 109 10.34 19.10 -12.74
N PHE A 110 10.98 18.44 -13.68
CA PHE A 110 10.49 17.19 -14.23
C PHE A 110 10.39 16.10 -13.15
N LEU A 111 11.46 15.92 -12.37
CA LEU A 111 11.47 14.93 -11.29
C LEU A 111 10.47 15.30 -10.20
N TYR A 112 10.28 16.58 -9.91
CA TYR A 112 9.27 17.03 -8.97
C TYR A 112 7.87 16.58 -9.39
N TYR A 113 7.45 16.78 -10.63
CA TYR A 113 6.14 16.35 -11.12
C TYR A 113 5.98 14.81 -11.09
N VAL A 114 7.03 14.07 -11.42
CA VAL A 114 7.01 12.60 -11.32
C VAL A 114 6.79 12.17 -9.88
N CYS A 115 7.48 12.79 -8.92
CA CYS A 115 7.29 12.51 -7.49
C CYS A 115 5.91 12.94 -7.00
N GLU A 116 5.40 14.08 -7.47
CA GLU A 116 4.09 14.59 -7.06
C GLU A 116 2.92 13.74 -7.57
N LEU A 117 3.02 13.20 -8.79
CA LEU A 117 2.02 12.28 -9.34
C LEU A 117 2.06 10.89 -8.70
N ASN A 118 3.10 10.57 -7.97
CA ASN A 118 3.28 9.26 -7.36
C ASN A 118 2.40 9.09 -6.10
N PRO A 119 1.47 8.13 -6.07
CA PRO A 119 0.60 7.90 -4.91
C PRO A 119 1.38 7.53 -3.64
N PHE A 120 2.56 6.93 -3.78
CA PHE A 120 3.44 6.61 -2.65
C PHE A 120 3.97 7.87 -1.95
N THR A 121 4.23 8.94 -2.68
CA THR A 121 4.59 10.26 -2.12
C THR A 121 3.50 10.77 -1.18
N HIS A 122 2.25 10.74 -1.63
CA HIS A 122 1.13 11.20 -0.82
C HIS A 122 0.89 10.33 0.42
N ALA A 123 1.10 9.01 0.33
CA ALA A 123 1.07 8.12 1.49
C ALA A 123 2.16 8.50 2.51
N THR A 124 3.39 8.72 2.04
CA THR A 124 4.51 9.10 2.90
C THR A 124 4.30 10.46 3.54
N GLU A 125 3.80 11.44 2.80
CA GLU A 125 3.50 12.75 3.33
C GLU A 125 2.35 12.72 4.34
N LEU A 126 1.29 11.95 4.06
CA LEU A 126 0.18 11.78 4.99
C LEU A 126 0.67 11.25 6.34
N ILE A 127 1.53 10.22 6.33
CA ILE A 127 2.14 9.64 7.52
C ILE A 127 3.02 10.67 8.24
N ARG A 128 3.89 11.36 7.49
CA ARG A 128 4.79 12.38 8.04
C ARG A 128 4.04 13.55 8.68
N PHE A 129 3.03 14.08 8.00
CA PHE A 129 2.22 15.19 8.54
C PHE A 129 1.42 14.74 9.77
N ALA A 130 0.83 13.53 9.75
CA ALA A 130 0.10 12.99 10.89
C ALA A 130 0.98 12.85 12.13
N LEU A 131 2.23 12.43 11.97
CA LEU A 131 3.19 12.31 13.08
C LEU A 131 3.47 13.65 13.77
N TYR A 132 3.39 14.76 13.02
CA TYR A 132 3.56 16.13 13.55
C TYR A 132 2.23 16.84 13.80
N GLU A 133 1.15 16.11 14.00
CA GLU A 133 -0.19 16.63 14.33
C GLU A 133 -0.76 17.58 13.26
N LYS A 134 -0.34 17.41 12.01
CA LYS A 134 -0.80 18.18 10.87
C LYS A 134 -1.58 17.30 9.92
N VAL A 135 -2.54 17.88 9.22
CA VAL A 135 -3.32 17.18 8.19
C VAL A 135 -3.00 17.77 6.83
N SER A 136 -2.47 16.94 5.94
CA SER A 136 -2.33 17.29 4.52
C SER A 136 -3.60 16.86 3.78
N TRP A 137 -4.51 17.78 3.54
CA TRP A 137 -5.78 17.52 2.84
C TRP A 137 -5.58 17.01 1.41
N VAL A 138 -4.53 17.50 0.74
CA VAL A 138 -4.17 17.04 -0.62
C VAL A 138 -3.75 15.58 -0.57
N SER A 139 -2.81 15.24 0.29
CA SER A 139 -2.34 13.85 0.42
C SER A 139 -3.45 12.91 0.87
N LEU A 140 -4.32 13.35 1.79
CA LEU A 140 -5.48 12.59 2.23
C LEU A 140 -6.44 12.29 1.07
N SER A 141 -6.79 13.28 0.27
CA SER A 141 -7.72 13.11 -0.85
C SER A 141 -7.15 12.21 -1.94
N VAL A 142 -5.86 12.34 -2.26
CA VAL A 142 -5.18 11.48 -3.23
C VAL A 142 -5.10 10.04 -2.73
N VAL A 143 -4.71 9.81 -1.48
CA VAL A 143 -4.62 8.46 -0.90
C VAL A 143 -5.99 7.78 -0.86
N LEU A 144 -7.05 8.50 -0.48
CA LEU A 144 -8.43 7.99 -0.51
C LEU A 144 -8.87 7.65 -1.93
N GLY A 145 -8.66 8.54 -2.90
CA GLY A 145 -9.01 8.32 -4.29
C GLY A 145 -8.28 7.11 -4.88
N CYS A 146 -6.98 7.01 -4.65
CA CYS A 146 -6.17 5.87 -5.10
C CYS A 146 -6.61 4.56 -4.40
N THR A 147 -6.94 4.59 -3.12
CA THR A 147 -7.44 3.41 -2.39
C THR A 147 -8.72 2.87 -3.06
N VAL A 148 -9.67 3.75 -3.34
CA VAL A 148 -10.93 3.36 -3.99
C VAL A 148 -10.67 2.83 -5.41
N ALA A 149 -9.83 3.51 -6.18
CA ALA A 149 -9.50 3.11 -7.55
C ALA A 149 -8.81 1.74 -7.59
N PHE A 150 -7.81 1.50 -6.74
CA PHE A 150 -7.08 0.23 -6.67
C PHE A 150 -7.94 -0.91 -6.14
N LEU A 151 -8.77 -0.66 -5.13
CA LEU A 151 -9.72 -1.65 -4.63
C LEU A 151 -10.74 -2.04 -5.70
N PHE A 152 -11.33 -1.07 -6.37
CA PHE A 152 -12.28 -1.32 -7.43
C PHE A 152 -11.64 -2.11 -8.58
N GLY A 153 -10.45 -1.70 -9.00
CA GLY A 153 -9.66 -2.44 -10.01
C GLY A 153 -9.34 -3.86 -9.56
N ALA A 154 -8.95 -4.07 -8.29
CA ALA A 154 -8.66 -5.39 -7.75
C ALA A 154 -9.90 -6.30 -7.72
N ILE A 155 -11.07 -5.75 -7.34
CA ILE A 155 -12.34 -6.50 -7.33
C ILE A 155 -12.74 -6.92 -8.75
N LEU A 156 -12.61 -6.03 -9.72
CA LEU A 156 -12.92 -6.32 -11.13
C LEU A 156 -11.96 -7.35 -11.74
N ALA A 157 -10.66 -7.24 -11.42
CA ALA A 157 -9.63 -8.13 -11.94
C ALA A 157 -9.60 -9.50 -11.24
N TYR A 158 -10.16 -9.59 -10.02
CA TYR A 158 -10.15 -10.82 -9.23
C TYR A 158 -11.11 -11.87 -9.79
N ASP A 159 -10.54 -12.93 -10.40
CA ASP A 159 -11.30 -14.10 -10.86
C ASP A 159 -10.85 -15.36 -10.08
N PRO A 160 -11.68 -15.84 -9.14
CA PRO A 160 -11.34 -17.02 -8.34
C PRO A 160 -11.30 -18.31 -9.16
N ALA A 161 -11.93 -18.35 -10.33
CA ALA A 161 -11.95 -19.53 -11.19
C ALA A 161 -10.60 -19.77 -11.90
N ARG A 162 -9.78 -18.74 -12.09
CA ARG A 162 -8.49 -18.85 -12.79
C ARG A 162 -7.50 -19.76 -12.07
N GLY A 163 -7.50 -19.77 -10.73
CA GLY A 163 -6.64 -20.65 -9.93
C GLY A 163 -6.97 -22.14 -10.04
N PHE A 164 -8.23 -22.48 -10.35
CA PHE A 164 -8.67 -23.88 -10.52
C PHE A 164 -8.40 -24.41 -11.91
N LEU A 165 -8.57 -23.60 -12.95
CA LEU A 165 -8.36 -24.00 -14.34
C LEU A 165 -6.88 -24.23 -14.64
N ALA A 166 -5.99 -23.41 -14.06
CA ALA A 166 -4.54 -23.64 -14.21
C ALA A 166 -4.09 -24.97 -13.63
N ARG A 167 -4.71 -25.44 -12.52
CA ARG A 167 -4.38 -26.71 -11.87
C ARG A 167 -4.98 -27.91 -12.59
N ARG A 168 -6.09 -27.73 -13.32
CA ARG A 168 -6.74 -28.79 -14.08
C ARG A 168 -6.06 -29.09 -15.43
N ASN A 169 -5.37 -28.08 -15.97
CA ASN A 169 -4.64 -28.21 -17.24
C ASN A 169 -3.18 -28.69 -17.08
N ASN A 170 -2.73 -28.95 -15.86
CA ASN A 170 -1.41 -29.56 -15.60
C ASN A 170 -1.56 -30.84 -14.75
N PRO A 171 -2.04 -31.94 -15.31
CA PRO A 171 -2.23 -33.21 -14.59
C PRO A 171 -0.96 -34.05 -14.45
N ALA A 172 0.23 -33.52 -14.78
CA ALA A 172 1.47 -34.28 -14.76
C ALA A 172 2.51 -33.59 -13.86
N GLY A 173 2.73 -34.20 -12.68
CA GLY A 173 3.78 -33.88 -11.72
C GLY A 173 3.57 -34.70 -10.48
#